data_67f9b1e146801b49d59cb1fc0e07401d
#
_entry.id   67f9b1e146801b49d59cb1fc0e07401d
#
_cell.length_a   1.000
_cell.length_b   1.000
_cell.length_c   1.000
_cell.angle_alpha   90.00
_cell.angle_beta   90.00
_cell.angle_gamma   90.00
#
_symmetry.space_group_name_H-M   'P 1'
#
loop_
_entity.id
_entity.type
_entity.pdbx_description
1 polymer ?
#
loop_
_entity_poly.entity_id
_entity_poly.type
_entity_poly.pdbx_seq_one_letter_code
_entity_poly.pdbx_strand_id
1 'polypeptide(L)'
;ELKFKGEKIAEYLLDFRRLTKLQSTYVEALPKLADRNGRIHTTFNQTGTATGRLSSSDPNLQNIPARSDDGVRIREGFVAREGYILASFDYSQIELRVLASVSKDENLITAYNNDLDLHDLTARKIFAVKDEEEVTREMRSVAKIVNFSIIYGKTAFGLAKELGISQSDAKLYIERYFAEYPKVKELETKIIEDAEKKGYVETIYGRKRSIPELKSNNKNLRNAGERMAVNTVIQGSAADILKIVMVKLYEELKGNEEIFMNLQVHDELVFEIRNDKIDFYMEKIKHTMESSVVLPDVKLKVNGAYGNNWSETK
;
A
#
# COMPACT_ATOMS: atom_id res chain seq x y z
N GLU A 1 -25.93 4.14 -2.95
CA GLU A 1 -26.86 5.17 -3.49
C GLU A 1 -27.78 5.75 -2.41
N LEU A 2 -28.48 4.93 -1.60
CA LEU A 2 -29.42 5.40 -0.56
C LEU A 2 -28.72 6.26 0.50
N LYS A 3 -27.47 5.94 0.89
CA LYS A 3 -26.70 6.77 1.82
C LYS A 3 -26.47 8.18 1.31
N PHE A 4 -26.24 8.35 0.02
CA PHE A 4 -26.07 9.67 -0.61
C PHE A 4 -27.38 10.47 -0.67
N LYS A 5 -28.53 9.83 -0.44
CA LYS A 5 -29.83 10.49 -0.34
C LYS A 5 -30.23 10.83 1.11
N GLY A 6 -29.36 10.59 2.09
CA GLY A 6 -29.62 10.88 3.50
C GLY A 6 -30.61 9.93 4.18
N GLU A 7 -30.81 8.74 3.61
CA GLU A 7 -31.74 7.76 4.17
C GLU A 7 -31.11 7.04 5.39
N LYS A 8 -31.64 7.33 6.58
CA LYS A 8 -31.18 6.76 7.85
C LYS A 8 -31.11 5.22 7.84
N ILE A 9 -32.09 4.57 7.20
CA ILE A 9 -32.11 3.10 7.10
C ILE A 9 -30.88 2.57 6.35
N ALA A 10 -30.37 3.28 5.35
CA ALA A 10 -29.16 2.88 4.62
C ALA A 10 -27.92 2.98 5.50
N GLU A 11 -27.84 3.96 6.39
CA GLU A 11 -26.74 4.10 7.35
C GLU A 11 -26.75 2.93 8.34
N TYR A 12 -27.91 2.63 8.95
CA TYR A 12 -28.04 1.48 9.86
C TYR A 12 -27.72 0.15 9.19
N LEU A 13 -28.15 -0.07 7.95
CA LEU A 13 -27.82 -1.29 7.20
C LEU A 13 -26.33 -1.40 6.89
N LEU A 14 -25.65 -0.29 6.57
CA LEU A 14 -24.21 -0.29 6.34
C LEU A 14 -23.44 -0.57 7.63
N ASP A 15 -23.84 0.03 8.75
CA ASP A 15 -23.24 -0.21 10.05
C ASP A 15 -23.50 -1.64 10.53
N PHE A 16 -24.71 -2.15 10.39
CA PHE A 16 -25.02 -3.55 10.69
C PHE A 16 -24.12 -4.52 9.90
N ARG A 17 -23.99 -4.32 8.59
CA ARG A 17 -23.12 -5.16 7.75
C ARG A 17 -21.65 -5.06 8.14
N ARG A 18 -21.18 -3.85 8.47
CA ARG A 18 -19.82 -3.62 8.94
C ARG A 18 -19.56 -4.37 10.24
N LEU A 19 -20.41 -4.18 11.24
CA LEU A 19 -20.29 -4.82 12.56
C LEU A 19 -20.41 -6.35 12.49
N THR A 20 -21.40 -6.85 11.73
CA THR A 20 -21.58 -8.31 11.54
C THR A 20 -20.34 -8.94 10.88
N LYS A 21 -19.74 -8.25 9.89
CA LYS A 21 -18.49 -8.72 9.27
C LYS A 21 -17.34 -8.75 10.27
N LEU A 22 -17.17 -7.72 11.08
CA LEU A 22 -16.11 -7.67 12.10
C LEU A 22 -16.32 -8.77 13.15
N GLN A 23 -17.54 -8.92 13.64
CA GLN A 23 -17.91 -9.94 14.61
C GLN A 23 -17.59 -11.34 14.09
N SER A 24 -18.14 -11.72 12.95
CA SER A 24 -18.01 -13.07 12.40
C SER A 24 -16.59 -13.39 11.94
N THR A 25 -15.91 -12.43 11.31
CA THR A 25 -14.58 -12.66 10.70
C THR A 25 -13.45 -12.62 11.71
N TYR A 26 -13.54 -11.77 12.75
CA TYR A 26 -12.45 -11.56 13.69
C TYR A 26 -12.82 -11.94 15.12
N VAL A 27 -13.88 -11.35 15.70
CA VAL A 27 -14.17 -11.51 17.13
C VAL A 27 -14.55 -12.96 17.49
N GLU A 28 -15.35 -13.61 16.67
CA GLU A 28 -15.77 -15.00 16.90
C GLU A 28 -14.82 -16.04 16.30
N ALA A 29 -14.22 -15.74 15.16
CA ALA A 29 -13.39 -16.69 14.43
C ALA A 29 -11.97 -16.81 15.00
N LEU A 30 -11.30 -15.67 15.26
CA LEU A 30 -9.89 -15.70 15.67
C LEU A 30 -9.62 -16.49 16.96
N PRO A 31 -10.43 -16.36 18.04
CA PRO A 31 -10.21 -17.17 19.25
C PRO A 31 -10.34 -18.67 19.01
N LYS A 32 -11.19 -19.09 18.05
CA LYS A 32 -11.37 -20.51 17.70
C LYS A 32 -10.23 -21.08 16.88
N LEU A 33 -9.45 -20.22 16.21
CA LEU A 33 -8.32 -20.60 15.38
C LEU A 33 -6.99 -20.56 16.15
N ALA A 34 -7.00 -20.06 17.38
CA ALA A 34 -5.83 -20.06 18.23
C ALA A 34 -5.44 -21.50 18.62
N ASP A 35 -4.18 -21.85 18.51
CA ASP A 35 -3.64 -23.11 18.97
C ASP A 35 -3.55 -23.17 20.51
N ARG A 36 -3.04 -24.29 21.05
CA ARG A 36 -2.87 -24.49 22.51
C ARG A 36 -1.95 -23.47 23.20
N ASN A 37 -1.15 -22.75 22.42
CA ASN A 37 -0.26 -21.71 22.91
C ASN A 37 -0.84 -20.30 22.69
N GLY A 38 -2.11 -20.21 22.27
CA GLY A 38 -2.77 -18.94 21.95
C GLY A 38 -2.31 -18.29 20.65
N ARG A 39 -1.63 -19.03 19.76
CA ARG A 39 -1.10 -18.47 18.49
C ARG A 39 -2.05 -18.73 17.34
N ILE A 40 -2.19 -17.75 16.47
CA ILE A 40 -2.96 -17.83 15.22
C ILE A 40 -2.00 -17.98 14.05
N HIS A 41 -2.25 -18.95 13.19
CA HIS A 41 -1.43 -19.26 12.03
C HIS A 41 -2.20 -18.97 10.76
N THR A 42 -1.78 -17.95 10.02
CA THR A 42 -2.33 -17.67 8.68
C THR A 42 -1.55 -18.43 7.60
N THR A 43 -2.21 -18.70 6.50
CA THR A 43 -1.55 -19.20 5.28
C THR A 43 -1.22 -18.03 4.35
N PHE A 44 0.05 -17.84 4.01
CA PHE A 44 0.48 -16.90 3.00
C PHE A 44 0.53 -17.57 1.62
N ASN A 45 -0.33 -17.11 0.70
CA ASN A 45 -0.37 -17.62 -0.67
C ASN A 45 0.55 -16.79 -1.56
N GLN A 46 1.54 -17.43 -2.18
CA GLN A 46 2.54 -16.75 -3.03
C GLN A 46 2.03 -16.48 -4.45
N THR A 47 1.02 -17.21 -4.90
CA THR A 47 0.47 -17.14 -6.26
C THR A 47 -0.98 -16.62 -6.30
N GLY A 48 -1.50 -16.15 -5.17
CA GLY A 48 -2.90 -15.75 -5.02
C GLY A 48 -3.26 -14.40 -5.65
N THR A 49 -2.29 -13.59 -6.09
CA THR A 49 -2.54 -12.27 -6.66
C THR A 49 -1.88 -12.08 -8.02
N ALA A 50 -2.52 -11.31 -8.89
CA ALA A 50 -2.01 -11.05 -10.23
C ALA A 50 -0.77 -10.11 -10.26
N THR A 51 -0.54 -9.33 -9.21
CA THR A 51 0.59 -8.40 -9.10
C THR A 51 1.81 -9.01 -8.41
N GLY A 52 1.71 -10.25 -7.91
CA GLY A 52 2.79 -10.89 -7.17
C GLY A 52 2.83 -10.54 -5.68
N ARG A 53 1.90 -9.75 -5.16
CA ARG A 53 1.72 -9.59 -3.70
C ARG A 53 1.38 -10.93 -3.06
N LEU A 54 1.73 -11.11 -1.79
CA LEU A 54 1.20 -12.19 -1.00
C LEU A 54 -0.28 -11.93 -0.68
N SER A 55 -1.06 -12.99 -0.57
CA SER A 55 -2.37 -12.92 0.08
C SER A 55 -2.38 -13.82 1.31
N SER A 56 -3.26 -13.52 2.24
CA SER A 56 -3.39 -14.23 3.51
C SER A 56 -4.78 -14.88 3.59
N SER A 57 -4.85 -16.13 4.03
CA SER A 57 -6.09 -16.87 4.22
C SER A 57 -6.02 -17.77 5.45
N ASP A 58 -7.15 -18.17 5.97
CA ASP A 58 -7.36 -19.15 7.02
C ASP A 58 -6.59 -18.90 8.33
N PRO A 59 -6.71 -17.70 8.96
CA PRO A 59 -7.53 -16.54 8.65
C PRO A 59 -6.79 -15.50 7.81
N ASN A 60 -7.52 -14.58 7.13
CA ASN A 60 -6.90 -13.44 6.45
C ASN A 60 -6.55 -12.36 7.47
N LEU A 61 -5.28 -12.26 7.86
CA LEU A 61 -4.77 -11.26 8.79
C LEU A 61 -4.38 -9.94 8.12
N GLN A 62 -4.25 -9.92 6.77
CA GLN A 62 -3.92 -8.70 6.03
C GLN A 62 -5.09 -7.70 5.92
N ASN A 63 -6.32 -8.16 6.19
CA ASN A 63 -7.53 -7.34 6.05
C ASN A 63 -8.08 -6.81 7.38
N ILE A 64 -7.36 -6.98 8.50
CA ILE A 64 -7.77 -6.39 9.78
C ILE A 64 -7.62 -4.86 9.67
N PRO A 65 -8.69 -4.08 9.86
CA PRO A 65 -8.64 -2.64 9.71
C PRO A 65 -7.58 -2.01 10.63
N ALA A 66 -6.81 -1.03 10.12
CA ALA A 66 -5.75 -0.40 10.89
C ALA A 66 -6.14 0.96 11.48
N ARG A 67 -7.19 1.61 10.94
CA ARG A 67 -7.51 3.01 11.24
C ARG A 67 -8.86 3.23 11.92
N SER A 68 -9.73 2.24 11.92
CA SER A 68 -11.01 2.34 12.62
C SER A 68 -10.83 1.91 14.07
N ASP A 69 -11.60 2.50 14.98
CA ASP A 69 -11.57 2.17 16.41
C ASP A 69 -11.76 0.66 16.65
N ASP A 70 -12.70 0.03 15.93
CA ASP A 70 -12.93 -1.42 16.03
C ASP A 70 -11.70 -2.22 15.56
N GLY A 71 -11.03 -1.77 14.50
CA GLY A 71 -9.83 -2.43 13.98
C GLY A 71 -8.63 -2.29 14.93
N VAL A 72 -8.44 -1.12 15.54
CA VAL A 72 -7.46 -0.88 16.61
C VAL A 72 -7.68 -1.86 17.75
N ARG A 73 -8.92 -1.98 18.26
CA ARG A 73 -9.28 -2.92 19.33
C ARG A 73 -9.03 -4.38 18.97
N ILE A 74 -9.27 -4.78 17.72
CA ILE A 74 -8.94 -6.14 17.26
C ILE A 74 -7.42 -6.36 17.28
N ARG A 75 -6.63 -5.36 16.87
CA ARG A 75 -5.16 -5.43 16.86
C ARG A 75 -4.55 -5.42 18.26
N GLU A 76 -5.20 -4.83 19.25
CA GLU A 76 -4.81 -4.91 20.69
C GLU A 76 -4.80 -6.35 21.20
N GLY A 77 -5.63 -7.24 20.63
CA GLY A 77 -5.65 -8.66 20.97
C GLY A 77 -4.45 -9.46 20.46
N PHE A 78 -3.62 -8.90 19.59
CA PHE A 78 -2.40 -9.55 19.10
C PHE A 78 -1.20 -9.04 19.91
N VAL A 79 -0.68 -9.91 20.77
CA VAL A 79 0.44 -9.63 21.68
C VAL A 79 1.63 -10.52 21.36
N ALA A 80 2.82 -10.12 21.77
CA ALA A 80 4.01 -10.97 21.68
C ALA A 80 3.98 -12.05 22.79
N ARG A 81 4.79 -13.09 22.62
CA ARG A 81 5.06 -14.08 23.70
C ARG A 81 5.75 -13.41 24.89
N GLU A 82 5.73 -14.06 26.04
CA GLU A 82 6.43 -13.58 27.24
C GLU A 82 7.93 -13.36 26.96
N GLY A 83 8.46 -12.22 27.43
CA GLY A 83 9.84 -11.80 27.19
C GLY A 83 10.12 -11.15 25.84
N TYR A 84 9.08 -10.98 24.98
CA TYR A 84 9.18 -10.36 23.66
C TYR A 84 8.22 -9.16 23.54
N ILE A 85 8.46 -8.36 22.51
CA ILE A 85 7.64 -7.20 22.14
C ILE A 85 7.35 -7.29 20.64
N LEU A 86 6.23 -6.76 20.19
CA LEU A 86 5.92 -6.64 18.76
C LEU A 86 6.60 -5.41 18.17
N ALA A 87 7.17 -5.57 16.98
CA ALA A 87 7.72 -4.48 16.19
C ALA A 87 7.20 -4.56 14.76
N SER A 88 6.88 -3.42 14.17
CA SER A 88 6.39 -3.30 12.81
C SER A 88 7.29 -2.36 12.01
N PHE A 89 7.54 -2.72 10.75
CA PHE A 89 8.34 -1.96 9.80
C PHE A 89 7.57 -1.81 8.50
N ASP A 90 7.26 -0.58 8.13
CA ASP A 90 6.43 -0.24 6.97
C ASP A 90 7.20 0.64 6.00
N TYR A 91 7.21 0.27 4.72
CA TYR A 91 7.81 1.12 3.70
C TYR A 91 7.01 2.40 3.51
N SER A 92 7.67 3.53 3.65
CA SER A 92 7.08 4.84 3.38
C SER A 92 6.79 5.00 1.89
N GLN A 93 5.52 4.88 1.50
CA GLN A 93 5.03 5.16 0.15
C GLN A 93 5.79 4.41 -0.97
N ILE A 94 6.06 3.12 -0.79
CA ILE A 94 6.90 2.33 -1.70
C ILE A 94 6.44 2.40 -3.16
N GLU A 95 5.12 2.34 -3.43
CA GLU A 95 4.58 2.40 -4.79
C GLU A 95 4.88 3.74 -5.46
N LEU A 96 4.76 4.85 -4.72
CA LEU A 96 5.09 6.18 -5.23
C LEU A 96 6.60 6.38 -5.43
N ARG A 97 7.44 5.77 -4.59
CA ARG A 97 8.90 5.75 -4.79
C ARG A 97 9.29 4.92 -6.01
N VAL A 98 8.64 3.79 -6.24
CA VAL A 98 8.79 2.99 -7.47
C VAL A 98 8.37 3.82 -8.68
N LEU A 99 7.22 4.50 -8.62
CA LEU A 99 6.76 5.39 -9.69
C LEU A 99 7.80 6.48 -10.01
N ALA A 100 8.33 7.15 -9.00
CA ALA A 100 9.37 8.18 -9.16
C ALA A 100 10.61 7.63 -9.87
N SER A 101 11.10 6.47 -9.43
CA SER A 101 12.28 5.83 -10.01
C SER A 101 12.06 5.37 -11.46
N VAL A 102 10.90 4.72 -11.75
CA VAL A 102 10.62 4.17 -13.07
C VAL A 102 10.27 5.27 -14.09
N SER A 103 9.55 6.31 -13.66
CA SER A 103 9.21 7.46 -14.52
C SER A 103 10.42 8.36 -14.78
N LYS A 104 11.39 8.36 -13.88
CA LYS A 104 12.51 9.31 -13.85
C LYS A 104 12.04 10.77 -13.81
N ASP A 105 10.93 11.02 -13.14
CA ASP A 105 10.40 12.37 -12.95
C ASP A 105 11.23 13.09 -11.89
N GLU A 106 11.89 14.17 -12.31
CA GLU A 106 12.85 14.91 -11.47
C GLU A 106 12.19 15.53 -10.24
N ASN A 107 10.94 16.00 -10.36
CA ASN A 107 10.21 16.58 -9.25
C ASN A 107 9.86 15.53 -8.20
N LEU A 108 9.42 14.32 -8.62
CA LEU A 108 9.19 13.21 -7.71
C LEU A 108 10.48 12.72 -7.04
N ILE A 109 11.56 12.55 -7.81
CA ILE A 109 12.87 12.10 -7.31
C ILE A 109 13.39 13.11 -6.28
N THR A 110 13.35 14.40 -6.61
CA THR A 110 13.79 15.48 -5.72
C THR A 110 12.97 15.50 -4.43
N ALA A 111 11.64 15.35 -4.52
CA ALA A 111 10.78 15.32 -3.35
C ALA A 111 11.15 14.17 -2.40
N TYR A 112 11.36 12.96 -2.92
CA TYR A 112 11.70 11.81 -2.08
C TYR A 112 13.12 11.84 -1.51
N ASN A 113 14.10 12.34 -2.26
CA ASN A 113 15.49 12.39 -1.80
C ASN A 113 15.74 13.50 -0.78
N ASN A 114 14.89 14.53 -0.76
CA ASN A 114 14.91 15.63 0.22
C ASN A 114 13.89 15.44 1.36
N ASP A 115 13.26 14.25 1.47
CA ASP A 115 12.24 13.94 2.50
C ASP A 115 11.05 14.92 2.52
N LEU A 116 10.69 15.52 1.38
CA LEU A 116 9.55 16.42 1.28
C LEU A 116 8.23 15.62 1.31
N ASP A 117 7.18 16.25 1.83
CA ASP A 117 5.85 15.65 1.81
C ASP A 117 5.23 15.75 0.41
N LEU A 118 5.28 14.65 -0.36
CA LEU A 118 4.74 14.60 -1.71
C LEU A 118 3.24 14.96 -1.75
N HIS A 119 2.48 14.60 -0.73
CA HIS A 119 1.05 14.91 -0.71
C HIS A 119 0.80 16.41 -0.51
N ASP A 120 1.66 17.08 0.26
CA ASP A 120 1.64 18.53 0.40
C ASP A 120 2.02 19.23 -0.90
N LEU A 121 3.12 18.80 -1.54
CA LEU A 121 3.55 19.34 -2.83
C LEU A 121 2.46 19.18 -3.91
N THR A 122 1.86 17.98 -3.99
CA THR A 122 0.76 17.74 -4.92
C THR A 122 -0.46 18.61 -4.60
N ALA A 123 -0.79 18.79 -3.31
CA ALA A 123 -1.90 19.67 -2.92
C ALA A 123 -1.68 21.11 -3.39
N ARG A 124 -0.49 21.66 -3.18
CA ARG A 124 -0.15 23.00 -3.68
C ARG A 124 -0.42 23.16 -5.17
N LYS A 125 -0.09 22.15 -5.95
CA LYS A 125 -0.26 22.16 -7.42
C LYS A 125 -1.70 21.99 -7.85
N ILE A 126 -2.40 20.96 -7.34
CA ILE A 126 -3.78 20.68 -7.79
C ILE A 126 -4.78 21.77 -7.35
N PHE A 127 -4.55 22.40 -6.19
CA PHE A 127 -5.39 23.49 -5.68
C PHE A 127 -4.87 24.89 -6.06
N ALA A 128 -3.71 24.99 -6.70
CA ALA A 128 -3.02 26.26 -7.02
C ALA A 128 -2.82 27.13 -5.77
N VAL A 129 -2.39 26.51 -4.65
CA VAL A 129 -2.05 27.20 -3.40
C VAL A 129 -0.79 28.04 -3.59
N LYS A 130 -0.82 29.31 -3.20
CA LYS A 130 0.33 30.21 -3.29
C LYS A 130 1.39 29.84 -2.25
N ASP A 131 2.63 30.28 -2.48
CA ASP A 131 3.76 29.91 -1.61
C ASP A 131 3.59 30.41 -0.17
N GLU A 132 2.91 31.54 0.03
CA GLU A 132 2.63 32.09 1.36
C GLU A 132 1.42 31.44 2.07
N GLU A 133 0.64 30.62 1.36
CA GLU A 133 -0.56 29.98 1.89
C GLU A 133 -0.24 28.59 2.42
N GLU A 134 -0.93 28.17 3.50
CA GLU A 134 -0.78 26.83 4.05
C GLU A 134 -1.69 25.82 3.34
N VAL A 135 -1.17 24.60 3.15
CA VAL A 135 -1.96 23.47 2.69
C VAL A 135 -2.79 22.93 3.86
N THR A 136 -4.12 22.92 3.72
CA THR A 136 -4.98 22.36 4.77
C THR A 136 -4.91 20.82 4.81
N ARG A 137 -5.33 20.23 5.94
CA ARG A 137 -5.40 18.77 6.09
C ARG A 137 -6.33 18.13 5.04
N GLU A 138 -7.42 18.80 4.68
CA GLU A 138 -8.38 18.38 3.67
C GLU A 138 -7.73 18.38 2.28
N MET A 139 -7.04 19.44 1.90
CA MET A 139 -6.29 19.54 0.63
C MET A 139 -5.25 18.43 0.53
N ARG A 140 -4.47 18.20 1.60
CA ARG A 140 -3.48 17.14 1.65
C ARG A 140 -4.12 15.75 1.55
N SER A 141 -5.29 15.54 2.16
CA SER A 141 -6.05 14.29 2.06
C SER A 141 -6.53 14.03 0.63
N VAL A 142 -7.05 15.06 -0.04
CA VAL A 142 -7.45 14.99 -1.45
C VAL A 142 -6.24 14.68 -2.33
N ALA A 143 -5.13 15.39 -2.15
CA ALA A 143 -3.89 15.15 -2.90
C ALA A 143 -3.37 13.72 -2.72
N LYS A 144 -3.48 13.14 -1.50
CA LYS A 144 -3.17 11.74 -1.25
C LYS A 144 -4.02 10.81 -2.11
N ILE A 145 -5.32 11.06 -2.18
CA ILE A 145 -6.24 10.28 -3.03
C ILE A 145 -5.88 10.43 -4.50
N VAL A 146 -5.53 11.64 -4.96
CA VAL A 146 -5.10 11.89 -6.34
C VAL A 146 -3.81 11.11 -6.65
N ASN A 147 -2.77 11.23 -5.84
CA ASN A 147 -1.50 10.51 -6.02
C ASN A 147 -1.71 8.99 -6.21
N PHE A 148 -2.49 8.36 -5.33
CA PHE A 148 -2.79 6.94 -5.47
C PHE A 148 -3.72 6.63 -6.64
N SER A 149 -4.67 7.52 -6.95
CA SER A 149 -5.58 7.33 -8.08
C SER A 149 -4.85 7.27 -9.43
N ILE A 150 -3.79 8.05 -9.59
CA ILE A 150 -2.93 8.01 -10.78
C ILE A 150 -2.26 6.65 -10.93
N ILE A 151 -1.62 6.14 -9.87
CA ILE A 151 -0.99 4.80 -9.90
C ILE A 151 -1.98 3.70 -10.32
N TYR A 152 -3.23 3.81 -9.84
CA TYR A 152 -4.28 2.84 -10.16
C TYR A 152 -5.04 3.15 -11.46
N GLY A 153 -4.62 4.17 -12.21
CA GLY A 153 -5.22 4.56 -13.49
C GLY A 153 -6.69 4.95 -13.36
N LYS A 154 -7.10 5.56 -12.24
CA LYS A 154 -8.48 6.02 -12.07
C LYS A 154 -8.83 7.11 -13.09
N THR A 155 -10.03 6.98 -13.67
CA THR A 155 -10.59 8.01 -14.54
C THR A 155 -11.10 9.21 -13.73
N ALA A 156 -11.26 10.36 -14.39
CA ALA A 156 -11.88 11.54 -13.77
C ALA A 156 -13.27 11.24 -13.17
N PHE A 157 -14.03 10.34 -13.79
CA PHE A 157 -15.31 9.88 -13.22
C PHE A 157 -15.12 9.10 -11.91
N GLY A 158 -14.15 8.19 -11.87
CA GLY A 158 -13.85 7.41 -10.66
C GLY A 158 -13.33 8.29 -9.52
N LEU A 159 -12.44 9.23 -9.84
CA LEU A 159 -11.90 10.19 -8.87
C LEU A 159 -12.98 11.14 -8.35
N ALA A 160 -13.85 11.68 -9.21
CA ALA A 160 -14.97 12.53 -8.84
C ALA A 160 -15.92 11.84 -7.86
N LYS A 161 -16.26 10.57 -8.13
CA LYS A 161 -17.13 9.78 -7.26
C LYS A 161 -16.51 9.54 -5.88
N GLU A 162 -15.20 9.29 -5.81
CA GLU A 162 -14.49 9.05 -4.55
C GLU A 162 -14.37 10.31 -3.70
N LEU A 163 -14.07 11.44 -4.33
CA LEU A 163 -13.88 12.73 -3.65
C LEU A 163 -15.22 13.46 -3.39
N GLY A 164 -16.32 13.04 -4.02
CA GLY A 164 -17.60 13.75 -3.94
C GLY A 164 -17.60 15.12 -4.64
N ILE A 165 -16.78 15.30 -5.68
CA ILE A 165 -16.62 16.54 -6.45
C ILE A 165 -17.17 16.39 -7.87
N SER A 166 -17.19 17.49 -8.63
CA SER A 166 -17.58 17.46 -10.04
C SER A 166 -16.57 16.70 -10.91
N GLN A 167 -17.02 16.12 -12.00
CA GLN A 167 -16.12 15.44 -12.94
C GLN A 167 -15.14 16.42 -13.62
N SER A 168 -15.54 17.69 -13.78
CA SER A 168 -14.67 18.76 -14.28
C SER A 168 -13.52 19.06 -13.34
N ASP A 169 -13.79 19.15 -12.01
CA ASP A 169 -12.76 19.39 -11.01
C ASP A 169 -11.79 18.20 -10.92
N ALA A 170 -12.32 16.97 -10.93
CA ALA A 170 -11.49 15.78 -10.94
C ALA A 170 -10.57 15.72 -12.18
N LYS A 171 -11.08 16.12 -13.35
CA LYS A 171 -10.29 16.23 -14.57
C LYS A 171 -9.20 17.28 -14.44
N LEU A 172 -9.54 18.47 -13.90
CA LEU A 172 -8.57 19.53 -13.66
C LEU A 172 -7.44 19.09 -12.70
N TYR A 173 -7.77 18.34 -11.63
CA TYR A 173 -6.75 17.82 -10.71
C TYR A 173 -5.80 16.84 -11.41
N ILE A 174 -6.33 15.94 -12.25
CA ILE A 174 -5.50 15.01 -13.04
C ILE A 174 -4.61 15.78 -14.04
N GLU A 175 -5.14 16.78 -14.73
CA GLU A 175 -4.38 17.60 -15.67
C GLU A 175 -3.25 18.35 -14.96
N ARG A 176 -3.52 18.99 -13.82
CA ARG A 176 -2.51 19.67 -13.01
C ARG A 176 -1.45 18.72 -12.45
N TYR A 177 -1.85 17.51 -12.05
CA TYR A 177 -0.92 16.47 -11.62
C TYR A 177 0.07 16.10 -12.73
N PHE A 178 -0.41 15.83 -13.93
CA PHE A 178 0.47 15.50 -15.06
C PHE A 178 1.26 16.68 -15.60
N ALA A 179 0.79 17.92 -15.40
CA ALA A 179 1.58 19.11 -15.68
C ALA A 179 2.78 19.26 -14.73
N GLU A 180 2.62 18.89 -13.47
CA GLU A 180 3.70 18.88 -12.47
C GLU A 180 4.65 17.68 -12.63
N TYR A 181 4.09 16.50 -13.01
CA TYR A 181 4.84 15.26 -13.15
C TYR A 181 4.71 14.68 -14.58
N PRO A 182 5.26 15.37 -15.61
CA PRO A 182 5.04 14.99 -17.02
C PRO A 182 5.62 13.63 -17.37
N LYS A 183 6.72 13.23 -16.74
CA LYS A 183 7.36 11.92 -16.97
C LYS A 183 6.49 10.75 -16.50
N VAL A 184 5.60 10.97 -15.55
CA VAL A 184 4.63 9.95 -15.15
C VAL A 184 3.66 9.66 -16.30
N LYS A 185 3.20 10.70 -17.01
CA LYS A 185 2.31 10.52 -18.17
C LYS A 185 3.01 9.82 -19.34
N GLU A 186 4.25 10.19 -19.59
CA GLU A 186 5.08 9.52 -20.61
C GLU A 186 5.27 8.02 -20.29
N LEU A 187 5.55 7.71 -19.01
CA LEU A 187 5.67 6.33 -18.53
C LEU A 187 4.39 5.54 -18.74
N GLU A 188 3.23 6.07 -18.32
CA GLU A 188 1.93 5.40 -18.52
C GLU A 188 1.71 5.04 -20.00
N THR A 189 1.90 6.03 -20.88
CA THR A 189 1.74 5.83 -22.33
C THR A 189 2.66 4.73 -22.84
N LYS A 190 3.93 4.78 -22.45
CA LYS A 190 4.94 3.78 -22.87
C LYS A 190 4.60 2.37 -22.37
N ILE A 191 4.18 2.23 -21.11
CA ILE A 191 3.78 0.92 -20.56
C ILE A 191 2.63 0.33 -21.37
N ILE A 192 1.62 1.14 -21.69
CA ILE A 192 0.44 0.68 -22.43
C ILE A 192 0.84 0.26 -23.87
N GLU A 193 1.59 1.09 -24.58
CA GLU A 193 2.06 0.79 -25.94
C GLU A 193 2.93 -0.46 -26.00
N ASP A 194 3.84 -0.62 -25.04
CA ASP A 194 4.70 -1.81 -24.95
C ASP A 194 3.87 -3.06 -24.63
N ALA A 195 2.88 -2.94 -23.73
CA ALA A 195 1.99 -4.04 -23.38
C ALA A 195 1.09 -4.46 -24.53
N GLU A 196 0.59 -3.53 -25.34
CA GLU A 196 -0.18 -3.83 -26.56
C GLU A 196 0.64 -4.63 -27.57
N LYS A 197 1.91 -4.27 -27.77
CA LYS A 197 2.84 -4.94 -28.68
C LYS A 197 3.24 -6.33 -28.19
N LYS A 198 3.62 -6.44 -26.89
CA LYS A 198 4.14 -7.67 -26.29
C LYS A 198 3.04 -8.64 -25.82
N GLY A 199 1.86 -8.11 -25.44
CA GLY A 199 0.78 -8.87 -24.81
C GLY A 199 0.95 -9.08 -23.31
N TYR A 200 2.01 -8.52 -22.71
CA TYR A 200 2.30 -8.59 -21.29
C TYR A 200 3.07 -7.35 -20.81
N VAL A 201 3.10 -7.17 -19.50
CA VAL A 201 3.97 -6.20 -18.81
C VAL A 201 4.97 -6.93 -17.92
N GLU A 202 6.04 -6.22 -17.55
CA GLU A 202 7.07 -6.73 -16.62
C GLU A 202 7.28 -5.74 -15.47
N THR A 203 7.51 -6.27 -14.27
CA THR A 203 8.07 -5.49 -13.17
C THR A 203 9.53 -5.15 -13.44
N ILE A 204 10.13 -4.25 -12.64
CA ILE A 204 11.57 -3.94 -12.73
C ILE A 204 12.46 -5.15 -12.43
N TYR A 205 11.92 -6.22 -11.87
CA TYR A 205 12.60 -7.50 -11.60
C TYR A 205 12.23 -8.63 -12.58
N GLY A 206 11.55 -8.29 -13.68
CA GLY A 206 11.25 -9.23 -14.77
C GLY A 206 10.05 -10.17 -14.52
N ARG A 207 9.23 -9.91 -13.48
CA ARG A 207 7.97 -10.64 -13.31
C ARG A 207 7.01 -10.25 -14.41
N LYS A 208 6.54 -11.23 -15.18
CA LYS A 208 5.62 -11.04 -16.30
C LYS A 208 4.17 -11.24 -15.91
N ARG A 209 3.30 -10.40 -16.46
CA ARG A 209 1.85 -10.55 -16.41
C ARG A 209 1.25 -10.32 -17.78
N SER A 210 0.54 -11.32 -18.33
CA SER A 210 -0.25 -11.17 -19.55
C SER A 210 -1.43 -10.24 -19.31
N ILE A 211 -1.72 -9.37 -20.31
CA ILE A 211 -2.85 -8.43 -20.29
C ILE A 211 -3.66 -8.62 -21.58
N PRO A 212 -4.41 -9.73 -21.72
CA PRO A 212 -5.20 -10.00 -22.93
C PRO A 212 -6.31 -8.98 -23.16
N GLU A 213 -6.75 -8.29 -22.11
CA GLU A 213 -7.77 -7.24 -22.15
C GLU A 213 -7.42 -6.09 -23.10
N LEU A 214 -6.14 -5.79 -23.32
CA LEU A 214 -5.68 -4.74 -24.23
C LEU A 214 -6.05 -5.03 -25.68
N LYS A 215 -6.24 -6.30 -26.05
CA LYS A 215 -6.66 -6.71 -27.42
C LYS A 215 -8.17 -6.75 -27.58
N SER A 216 -8.95 -6.39 -26.57
CA SER A 216 -10.40 -6.44 -26.61
C SER A 216 -10.98 -5.30 -27.46
N ASN A 217 -11.98 -5.62 -28.29
CA ASN A 217 -12.78 -4.62 -28.97
C ASN A 217 -13.74 -3.86 -28.03
N ASN A 218 -13.98 -4.40 -26.84
CA ASN A 218 -14.78 -3.72 -25.82
C ASN A 218 -13.92 -2.66 -25.12
N LYS A 219 -14.27 -1.39 -25.31
CA LYS A 219 -13.56 -0.23 -24.74
C LYS A 219 -13.41 -0.30 -23.21
N ASN A 220 -14.40 -0.82 -22.49
CA ASN A 220 -14.33 -0.92 -21.04
C ASN A 220 -13.32 -1.97 -20.59
N LEU A 221 -13.24 -3.11 -21.29
CA LEU A 221 -12.23 -4.15 -21.03
C LEU A 221 -10.84 -3.64 -21.40
N ARG A 222 -10.68 -2.97 -22.53
CA ARG A 222 -9.40 -2.38 -22.92
C ARG A 222 -8.91 -1.34 -21.89
N ASN A 223 -9.76 -0.40 -21.47
CA ASN A 223 -9.42 0.57 -20.43
C ASN A 223 -9.07 -0.13 -19.10
N ALA A 224 -9.70 -1.26 -18.77
CA ALA A 224 -9.32 -2.07 -17.62
C ALA A 224 -7.93 -2.69 -17.81
N GLY A 225 -7.60 -3.18 -19.01
CA GLY A 225 -6.28 -3.68 -19.37
C GLY A 225 -5.18 -2.62 -19.24
N GLU A 226 -5.43 -1.39 -19.69
CA GLU A 226 -4.49 -0.26 -19.54
C GLU A 226 -4.17 -0.01 -18.06
N ARG A 227 -5.19 0.06 -17.21
CA ARG A 227 -5.00 0.21 -15.76
C ARG A 227 -4.25 -0.96 -15.13
N MET A 228 -4.56 -2.19 -15.54
CA MET A 228 -3.87 -3.39 -15.07
C MET A 228 -2.39 -3.36 -15.47
N ALA A 229 -2.06 -2.88 -16.67
CA ALA A 229 -0.70 -2.77 -17.15
C ALA A 229 0.13 -1.84 -16.27
N VAL A 230 -0.31 -0.60 -16.10
CA VAL A 230 0.39 0.42 -15.29
C VAL A 230 0.50 -0.03 -13.83
N ASN A 231 -0.62 -0.45 -13.23
CA ASN A 231 -0.64 -0.90 -11.84
C ASN A 231 0.30 -2.09 -11.60
N THR A 232 0.40 -3.04 -12.56
CA THR A 232 1.27 -4.20 -12.39
C THR A 232 2.74 -3.81 -12.37
N VAL A 233 3.18 -2.88 -13.20
CA VAL A 233 4.56 -2.40 -13.18
C VAL A 233 4.91 -1.80 -11.83
N ILE A 234 4.06 -0.95 -11.28
CA ILE A 234 4.33 -0.24 -10.01
C ILE A 234 4.13 -1.17 -8.80
N GLN A 235 2.91 -1.68 -8.62
CA GLN A 235 2.57 -2.52 -7.46
C GLN A 235 3.34 -3.85 -7.46
N GLY A 236 3.54 -4.45 -8.65
CA GLY A 236 4.30 -5.67 -8.77
C GLY A 236 5.78 -5.47 -8.43
N SER A 237 6.38 -4.36 -8.84
CA SER A 237 7.77 -4.02 -8.48
C SER A 237 7.91 -3.79 -6.98
N ALA A 238 6.96 -3.09 -6.36
CA ALA A 238 6.93 -2.92 -4.90
C ALA A 238 6.82 -4.26 -4.16
N ALA A 239 5.99 -5.17 -4.66
CA ALA A 239 5.85 -6.53 -4.11
C ALA A 239 7.14 -7.35 -4.27
N ASP A 240 7.84 -7.22 -5.38
CA ASP A 240 9.11 -7.90 -5.61
C ASP A 240 10.21 -7.37 -4.68
N ILE A 241 10.30 -6.05 -4.47
CA ILE A 241 11.20 -5.43 -3.48
C ILE A 241 10.97 -6.05 -2.10
N LEU A 242 9.72 -6.06 -1.64
CA LEU A 242 9.41 -6.59 -0.32
C LEU A 242 9.78 -8.08 -0.19
N LYS A 243 9.52 -8.89 -1.22
CA LYS A 243 9.89 -10.31 -1.22
C LYS A 243 11.40 -10.53 -1.19
N ILE A 244 12.17 -9.75 -1.95
CA ILE A 244 13.64 -9.81 -1.92
C ILE A 244 14.14 -9.49 -0.51
N VAL A 245 13.60 -8.46 0.11
CA VAL A 245 13.96 -8.06 1.47
C VAL A 245 13.55 -9.11 2.51
N MET A 246 12.36 -9.73 2.37
CA MET A 246 11.95 -10.82 3.26
C MET A 246 12.91 -12.01 3.19
N VAL A 247 13.36 -12.39 1.99
CA VAL A 247 14.37 -13.46 1.82
C VAL A 247 15.70 -13.07 2.47
N LYS A 248 16.15 -11.84 2.26
CA LYS A 248 17.38 -11.33 2.86
C LYS A 248 17.31 -11.35 4.40
N LEU A 249 16.23 -10.83 4.96
CA LEU A 249 15.99 -10.86 6.41
C LEU A 249 15.92 -12.29 6.94
N TYR A 250 15.24 -13.20 6.23
CA TYR A 250 15.21 -14.60 6.63
C TYR A 250 16.61 -15.22 6.70
N GLU A 251 17.47 -15.00 5.68
CA GLU A 251 18.83 -15.52 5.69
C GLU A 251 19.67 -14.93 6.83
N GLU A 252 19.48 -13.66 7.17
CA GLU A 252 20.20 -13.00 8.26
C GLU A 252 19.72 -13.40 9.66
N LEU A 253 18.46 -13.79 9.79
CA LEU A 253 17.78 -14.02 11.07
C LEU A 253 17.52 -15.50 11.37
N LYS A 254 17.66 -16.41 10.38
CA LYS A 254 17.36 -17.83 10.57
C LYS A 254 18.22 -18.44 11.67
N GLY A 255 17.59 -19.25 12.51
CA GLY A 255 18.23 -19.90 13.66
C GLY A 255 18.50 -18.97 14.85
N ASN A 256 18.03 -17.72 14.79
CA ASN A 256 18.13 -16.79 15.89
C ASN A 256 16.83 -16.79 16.70
N GLU A 257 16.92 -17.11 17.99
CA GLU A 257 15.78 -17.15 18.89
C GLU A 257 15.42 -15.78 19.51
N GLU A 258 16.20 -14.73 19.21
CA GLU A 258 15.92 -13.38 19.72
C GLU A 258 14.87 -12.64 18.91
N ILE A 259 14.56 -13.10 17.69
CA ILE A 259 13.68 -12.41 16.75
C ILE A 259 12.96 -13.39 15.82
N PHE A 260 11.68 -13.11 15.53
CA PHE A 260 10.86 -13.90 14.61
C PHE A 260 10.09 -12.96 13.69
N MET A 261 10.18 -13.18 12.38
CA MET A 261 9.36 -12.50 11.38
C MET A 261 8.00 -13.23 11.30
N ASN A 262 6.95 -12.62 11.83
CA ASN A 262 5.66 -13.27 12.03
C ASN A 262 4.66 -13.02 10.91
N LEU A 263 4.52 -11.76 10.47
CA LEU A 263 3.50 -11.37 9.50
C LEU A 263 4.07 -10.45 8.43
N GLN A 264 3.48 -10.55 7.25
CA GLN A 264 3.61 -9.57 6.17
C GLN A 264 2.20 -9.01 5.89
N VAL A 265 2.04 -7.69 5.93
CA VAL A 265 0.76 -7.01 5.72
C VAL A 265 0.96 -5.84 4.75
N HIS A 266 0.54 -5.99 3.49
CA HIS A 266 0.76 -5.01 2.42
C HIS A 266 2.24 -4.68 2.22
N ASP A 267 2.72 -3.55 2.75
CA ASP A 267 4.12 -3.06 2.67
C ASP A 267 4.82 -3.15 4.03
N GLU A 268 4.20 -3.80 5.00
CA GLU A 268 4.63 -3.93 6.40
C GLU A 268 5.12 -5.34 6.71
N LEU A 269 6.17 -5.42 7.52
CA LEU A 269 6.64 -6.64 8.16
C LEU A 269 6.49 -6.52 9.69
N VAL A 270 5.92 -7.54 10.32
CA VAL A 270 5.72 -7.58 11.77
C VAL A 270 6.59 -8.67 12.37
N PHE A 271 7.30 -8.31 13.43
CA PHE A 271 8.23 -9.18 14.15
C PHE A 271 7.86 -9.30 15.63
N GLU A 272 8.22 -10.43 16.23
CA GLU A 272 8.42 -10.57 17.67
C GLU A 272 9.92 -10.45 17.96
N ILE A 273 10.32 -9.55 18.85
CA ILE A 273 11.71 -9.27 19.20
C ILE A 273 11.85 -9.38 20.74
N ARG A 274 12.91 -10.04 21.21
CA ARG A 274 13.20 -10.14 22.64
C ARG A 274 13.41 -8.74 23.24
N ASN A 275 12.81 -8.47 24.39
CA ASN A 275 12.72 -7.11 24.99
C ASN A 275 14.09 -6.44 25.15
N ASP A 276 15.13 -7.20 25.55
CA ASP A 276 16.49 -6.69 25.77
C ASP A 276 17.28 -6.44 24.47
N LYS A 277 16.68 -6.74 23.31
CA LYS A 277 17.31 -6.63 21.98
C LYS A 277 16.56 -5.66 21.05
N ILE A 278 15.53 -5.00 21.54
CA ILE A 278 14.63 -4.21 20.69
C ILE A 278 15.40 -3.13 19.92
N ASP A 279 16.22 -2.32 20.58
CA ASP A 279 16.92 -1.20 19.93
C ASP A 279 17.86 -1.69 18.83
N PHE A 280 18.60 -2.78 19.09
CA PHE A 280 19.50 -3.39 18.09
C PHE A 280 18.75 -3.86 16.84
N TYR A 281 17.62 -4.57 17.02
CA TYR A 281 16.87 -5.08 15.87
C TYR A 281 16.05 -4.01 15.17
N MET A 282 15.59 -2.97 15.87
CA MET A 282 14.93 -1.83 15.22
C MET A 282 15.85 -1.17 14.18
N GLU A 283 17.11 -0.93 14.52
CA GLU A 283 18.08 -0.38 13.58
C GLU A 283 18.49 -1.37 12.49
N LYS A 284 18.78 -2.62 12.86
CA LYS A 284 19.20 -3.64 11.91
C LYS A 284 18.17 -3.93 10.84
N ILE A 285 16.90 -4.15 11.22
CA ILE A 285 15.82 -4.45 10.26
C ILE A 285 15.58 -3.25 9.35
N LYS A 286 15.48 -2.05 9.93
CA LYS A 286 15.32 -0.82 9.15
C LYS A 286 16.44 -0.67 8.12
N HIS A 287 17.68 -0.80 8.54
CA HIS A 287 18.83 -0.72 7.63
C HIS A 287 18.77 -1.78 6.52
N THR A 288 18.48 -3.04 6.86
CA THR A 288 18.37 -4.13 5.88
C THR A 288 17.23 -3.84 4.90
N MET A 289 16.06 -3.38 5.36
CA MET A 289 14.94 -3.04 4.48
C MET A 289 15.27 -1.87 3.54
N GLU A 290 15.99 -0.85 4.01
CA GLU A 290 16.32 0.33 3.21
C GLU A 290 17.48 0.09 2.23
N SER A 291 18.44 -0.82 2.56
CA SER A 291 19.69 -1.01 1.81
C SER A 291 19.78 -2.26 0.96
N SER A 292 18.95 -3.29 1.21
CA SER A 292 19.03 -4.58 0.49
C SER A 292 18.68 -4.50 -0.98
N VAL A 293 17.92 -3.49 -1.36
CA VAL A 293 17.47 -3.23 -2.72
C VAL A 293 17.79 -1.80 -3.08
N VAL A 294 18.45 -1.60 -4.20
CA VAL A 294 18.70 -0.26 -4.75
C VAL A 294 17.61 0.06 -5.76
N LEU A 295 16.79 1.03 -5.44
CA LEU A 295 15.85 1.63 -6.38
C LEU A 295 16.57 2.79 -7.09
N PRO A 296 16.74 2.77 -8.43
CA PRO A 296 17.49 3.81 -9.13
C PRO A 296 16.95 5.22 -8.80
N ASP A 297 17.85 6.14 -8.50
CA ASP A 297 17.62 7.55 -8.25
C ASP A 297 16.73 7.90 -7.02
N VAL A 298 16.16 6.90 -6.32
CA VAL A 298 15.24 7.13 -5.20
C VAL A 298 15.62 6.27 -4.00
N LYS A 299 15.76 6.90 -2.83
CA LYS A 299 15.99 6.17 -1.58
C LYS A 299 14.72 5.48 -1.11
N LEU A 300 14.83 4.23 -0.69
CA LEU A 300 13.79 3.57 0.10
C LEU A 300 13.84 4.09 1.54
N LYS A 301 12.67 4.24 2.15
CA LYS A 301 12.54 4.70 3.54
C LYS A 301 11.55 3.81 4.28
N VAL A 302 11.92 3.42 5.50
CA VAL A 302 11.16 2.55 6.37
C VAL A 302 10.85 3.26 7.68
N ASN A 303 9.58 3.22 8.07
CA ASN A 303 9.15 3.61 9.41
C ASN A 303 9.08 2.36 10.26
N GLY A 304 9.63 2.42 11.47
CA GLY A 304 9.55 1.35 12.45
C GLY A 304 8.97 1.83 13.75
N ALA A 305 8.11 1.03 14.36
CA ALA A 305 7.60 1.25 15.71
C ALA A 305 7.43 -0.09 16.43
N TYR A 306 7.40 -0.07 17.76
CA TYR A 306 7.20 -1.26 18.57
C TYR A 306 6.25 -0.98 19.74
N GLY A 307 5.64 -2.02 20.28
CA GLY A 307 4.67 -1.92 21.36
C GLY A 307 4.27 -3.28 21.92
N ASN A 308 3.50 -3.26 23.00
CA ASN A 308 3.06 -4.47 23.69
C ASN A 308 2.04 -5.29 22.88
N ASN A 309 1.38 -4.64 21.94
CA ASN A 309 0.41 -5.24 21.04
C ASN A 309 0.54 -4.65 19.62
N TRP A 310 -0.12 -5.27 18.66
CA TRP A 310 0.01 -4.85 17.25
C TRP A 310 -0.56 -3.46 16.97
N SER A 311 -1.51 -2.96 17.76
CA SER A 311 -2.05 -1.61 17.54
C SER A 311 -1.04 -0.51 17.90
N GLU A 312 -0.18 -0.76 18.90
CA GLU A 312 0.86 0.17 19.36
C GLU A 312 2.07 0.28 18.41
N THR A 313 2.16 -0.60 17.41
CA THR A 313 3.25 -0.58 16.41
C THR A 313 2.97 0.34 15.21
N LYS A 314 1.99 1.24 15.32
CA LYS A 314 1.56 2.16 14.24
C LYS A 314 1.69 3.62 14.65
#